data_de7d42d9836e9eb2c19802a540eea262
#
_entry.id   de7d42d9836e9eb2c19802a540eea262
#
_cell.length_a   1.000
_cell.length_b   1.000
_cell.length_c   1.000
_cell.angle_alpha   90.00
_cell.angle_beta   90.00
_cell.angle_gamma   90.00
#
_symmetry.space_group_name_H-M   'P 1'
#
loop_
_entity.id
_entity.type
_entity.pdbx_description
1 polymer ?
#
loop_
_entity_poly.entity_id
_entity_poly.type
_entity_poly.pdbx_seq_one_letter_code
_entity_poly.pdbx_strand_id
1 'polypeptide(L)'
;MKKCLVLGAGGFIGSHMVKRLKEEGAWVRGVDLKYPDFSMSAADEFVTGDLRDVDFVRRVIEYKGEQGNFYNSIANYVIETFDEIYQFAADMGGAGYIFTGEHDAEIMHNSASINLNLLEEVRKLNESYGTEWNSRPLENRNTTKIFYSSSACMYPEHNQVDPNNPDCRESSAYPANPDSEYGWEKLFSERLYLSYHRNYGIPVRIARYHNIYGPEGTWYGGREKAPAAICRKVAYAGIADTIEVWGDGEQTRSFLYIDECIEATRRIMDSDCTEPLNIGSEEMVTINELVRITARVANKSIGRDHVDVPHTGVRGRNSNNDLIREKLGWDYSMPLEEGIRKTYNWIMGQIAKEIANEADISNKKYLEYGNCGK
;
A
#
# COMPACT_ATOMS: atom_id res chain seq x y z
N MET A 1 14.91 -12.60 17.87
CA MET A 1 14.71 -11.51 16.87
C MET A 1 13.51 -11.90 16.03
N LYS A 2 12.50 -11.02 15.96
CA LYS A 2 11.28 -11.24 15.16
C LYS A 2 11.65 -11.35 13.68
N LYS A 3 11.04 -12.29 12.96
CA LYS A 3 11.24 -12.50 11.52
C LYS A 3 9.98 -12.07 10.77
N CYS A 4 10.12 -11.11 9.85
CA CYS A 4 9.02 -10.54 9.11
C CYS A 4 9.19 -10.74 7.60
N LEU A 5 8.11 -11.09 6.92
CA LEU A 5 8.02 -11.15 5.47
C LEU A 5 7.13 -10.01 4.97
N VAL A 6 7.64 -9.20 4.05
CA VAL A 6 6.89 -8.11 3.43
C VAL A 6 6.73 -8.40 1.94
N LEU A 7 5.50 -8.71 1.53
CA LEU A 7 5.09 -8.93 0.13
C LEU A 7 4.60 -7.61 -0.45
N GLY A 8 5.12 -7.20 -1.60
CA GLY A 8 4.94 -5.85 -2.13
C GLY A 8 5.98 -4.86 -1.57
N ALA A 9 7.16 -5.35 -1.17
CA ALA A 9 8.22 -4.56 -0.52
C ALA A 9 8.90 -3.53 -1.44
N GLY A 10 8.77 -3.67 -2.75
CA GLY A 10 9.23 -2.69 -3.75
C GLY A 10 8.23 -1.55 -3.98
N GLY A 11 6.98 -1.69 -3.50
CA GLY A 11 5.94 -0.69 -3.58
C GLY A 11 6.02 0.37 -2.47
N PHE A 12 5.15 1.39 -2.57
CA PHE A 12 5.13 2.54 -1.68
C PHE A 12 4.95 2.17 -0.20
N ILE A 13 3.86 1.47 0.16
CA ILE A 13 3.57 1.11 1.56
C ILE A 13 4.55 0.05 2.06
N GLY A 14 4.85 -0.94 1.21
CA GLY A 14 5.74 -2.05 1.58
C GLY A 14 7.16 -1.59 1.90
N SER A 15 7.72 -0.65 1.13
CA SER A 15 9.06 -0.11 1.39
C SER A 15 9.15 0.66 2.72
N HIS A 16 8.10 1.42 3.07
CA HIS A 16 8.01 2.09 4.37
C HIS A 16 7.83 1.10 5.53
N MET A 17 7.06 0.03 5.33
CA MET A 17 6.92 -1.03 6.33
C MET A 17 8.25 -1.75 6.57
N VAL A 18 9.02 -2.05 5.52
CA VAL A 18 10.36 -2.62 5.67
C VAL A 18 11.25 -1.72 6.53
N LYS A 19 11.28 -0.41 6.27
CA LYS A 19 12.06 0.56 7.08
C LYS A 19 11.64 0.52 8.54
N ARG A 20 10.34 0.58 8.83
CA ARG A 20 9.79 0.55 10.19
C ARG A 20 10.15 -0.74 10.92
N LEU A 21 10.01 -1.90 10.29
CA LEU A 21 10.34 -3.20 10.90
C LEU A 21 11.85 -3.30 11.20
N LYS A 22 12.70 -2.73 10.34
CA LYS A 22 14.14 -2.66 10.60
C LYS A 22 14.47 -1.75 11.77
N GLU A 23 13.80 -0.61 11.92
CA GLU A 23 13.93 0.30 13.08
C GLU A 23 13.49 -0.40 14.38
N GLU A 24 12.50 -1.29 14.33
CA GLU A 24 12.08 -2.11 15.46
C GLU A 24 13.02 -3.31 15.75
N GLY A 25 14.08 -3.50 14.95
CA GLY A 25 15.07 -4.56 15.15
C GLY A 25 14.65 -5.94 14.61
N ALA A 26 13.66 -6.02 13.72
CA ALA A 26 13.28 -7.27 13.07
C ALA A 26 14.29 -7.68 11.99
N TRP A 27 14.37 -8.99 11.72
CA TRP A 27 14.92 -9.51 10.48
C TRP A 27 13.82 -9.50 9.41
N VAL A 28 14.09 -8.89 8.26
CA VAL A 28 13.06 -8.64 7.25
C VAL A 28 13.47 -9.23 5.90
N ARG A 29 12.60 -10.08 5.34
CA ARG A 29 12.61 -10.42 3.91
C ARG A 29 11.61 -9.57 3.18
N GLY A 30 12.08 -8.81 2.18
CA GLY A 30 11.25 -8.10 1.21
C GLY A 30 11.06 -8.94 -0.06
N VAL A 31 9.84 -8.97 -0.59
CA VAL A 31 9.51 -9.67 -1.85
C VAL A 31 8.67 -8.75 -2.74
N ASP A 32 9.07 -8.63 -4.01
CA ASP A 32 8.33 -7.87 -5.03
C ASP A 32 8.76 -8.30 -6.44
N LEU A 33 8.06 -7.83 -7.47
CA LEU A 33 8.49 -7.93 -8.87
C LEU A 33 9.73 -7.09 -9.17
N LYS A 34 9.96 -6.02 -8.39
CA LYS A 34 11.05 -5.05 -8.57
C LYS A 34 11.54 -4.49 -7.23
N TYR A 35 12.72 -3.92 -7.23
CA TYR A 35 13.22 -3.11 -6.11
C TYR A 35 12.43 -1.79 -5.99
N PRO A 36 12.44 -1.13 -4.79
CA PRO A 36 11.86 0.19 -4.63
C PRO A 36 12.48 1.21 -5.60
N ASP A 37 11.63 2.07 -6.19
CA ASP A 37 12.08 3.02 -7.23
C ASP A 37 12.88 4.21 -6.66
N PHE A 38 12.65 4.59 -5.41
CA PHE A 38 13.13 5.87 -4.86
C PHE A 38 14.18 5.76 -3.76
N SER A 39 14.35 4.57 -3.18
CA SER A 39 15.34 4.32 -2.15
C SER A 39 15.83 2.87 -2.22
N MET A 40 17.04 2.61 -1.68
CA MET A 40 17.48 1.22 -1.48
C MET A 40 16.61 0.54 -0.43
N SER A 41 16.29 -0.73 -0.64
CA SER A 41 15.56 -1.51 0.36
C SER A 41 16.42 -1.67 1.63
N ALA A 42 15.80 -1.48 2.78
CA ALA A 42 16.41 -1.73 4.08
C ALA A 42 16.27 -3.21 4.54
N ALA A 43 15.63 -4.08 3.76
CA ALA A 43 15.46 -5.48 4.09
C ALA A 43 16.81 -6.21 4.22
N ASP A 44 16.91 -7.18 5.14
CA ASP A 44 18.08 -8.04 5.26
C ASP A 44 18.24 -8.94 4.04
N GLU A 45 17.11 -9.36 3.46
CA GLU A 45 17.05 -10.10 2.21
C GLU A 45 15.96 -9.52 1.32
N PHE A 46 16.26 -9.28 0.05
CA PHE A 46 15.27 -8.84 -0.93
C PHE A 46 15.24 -9.83 -2.10
N VAL A 47 14.06 -10.43 -2.34
CA VAL A 47 13.86 -11.45 -3.36
C VAL A 47 12.90 -10.92 -4.43
N THR A 48 13.37 -10.89 -5.68
CA THR A 48 12.52 -10.50 -6.81
C THR A 48 11.84 -11.72 -7.42
N GLY A 49 10.53 -11.62 -7.66
CA GLY A 49 9.77 -12.67 -8.32
C GLY A 49 8.26 -12.45 -8.26
N ASP A 50 7.52 -13.34 -8.90
CA ASP A 50 6.08 -13.22 -9.10
C ASP A 50 5.30 -14.05 -8.09
N LEU A 51 4.51 -13.40 -7.25
CA LEU A 51 3.64 -14.06 -6.25
C LEU A 51 2.42 -14.78 -6.86
N ARG A 52 2.18 -14.63 -8.16
CA ARG A 52 1.20 -15.45 -8.90
C ARG A 52 1.73 -16.85 -9.20
N ASP A 53 3.05 -17.05 -9.14
CA ASP A 53 3.71 -18.35 -9.20
C ASP A 53 3.67 -19.02 -7.81
N VAL A 54 2.92 -20.11 -7.69
CA VAL A 54 2.75 -20.85 -6.43
C VAL A 54 4.06 -21.44 -5.92
N ASP A 55 4.94 -21.89 -6.81
CA ASP A 55 6.24 -22.45 -6.41
C ASP A 55 7.19 -21.35 -5.92
N PHE A 56 7.07 -20.14 -6.46
CA PHE A 56 7.78 -18.99 -5.93
C PHE A 56 7.27 -18.61 -4.54
N VAL A 57 5.94 -18.53 -4.34
CA VAL A 57 5.34 -18.25 -3.03
C VAL A 57 5.83 -19.25 -1.99
N ARG A 58 5.79 -20.56 -2.30
CA ARG A 58 6.28 -21.61 -1.40
C ARG A 58 7.72 -21.37 -0.95
N ARG A 59 8.62 -21.01 -1.89
CA ARG A 59 10.03 -20.74 -1.57
C ARG A 59 10.22 -19.52 -0.67
N VAL A 60 9.44 -18.46 -0.86
CA VAL A 60 9.68 -17.20 -0.14
C VAL A 60 9.03 -17.16 1.25
N ILE A 61 8.03 -17.99 1.52
CA ILE A 61 7.42 -18.11 2.86
C ILE A 61 8.21 -19.04 3.79
N GLU A 62 9.11 -19.86 3.25
CA GLU A 62 10.01 -20.71 4.04
C GLU A 62 11.23 -19.91 4.50
N TYR A 63 11.56 -20.00 5.78
CA TYR A 63 12.83 -19.51 6.31
C TYR A 63 13.72 -20.68 6.69
N LYS A 64 14.92 -20.73 6.11
CA LYS A 64 15.93 -21.72 6.47
C LYS A 64 16.91 -21.09 7.44
N GLY A 65 16.76 -21.35 8.74
CA GLY A 65 17.69 -20.86 9.75
C GLY A 65 19.11 -21.40 9.51
N GLU A 66 20.11 -20.56 9.72
CA GLU A 66 21.51 -21.04 9.79
C GLU A 66 21.65 -21.95 11.01
N GLN A 67 21.76 -23.25 10.79
CA GLN A 67 22.21 -24.16 11.85
C GLN A 67 23.71 -23.98 12.05
N GLY A 68 24.09 -23.49 13.21
CA GLY A 68 25.47 -23.56 13.69
C GLY A 68 25.98 -25.00 13.63
N ASN A 69 27.14 -25.17 13.02
CA ASN A 69 28.03 -26.33 13.00
C ASN A 69 27.57 -27.57 13.79
N PHE A 70 26.91 -28.51 13.12
CA PHE A 70 26.98 -29.91 13.53
C PHE A 70 27.40 -30.79 12.36
N TYR A 71 28.56 -31.40 12.52
CA TYR A 71 29.05 -32.49 11.67
C TYR A 71 28.04 -33.63 11.67
N ASN A 72 27.69 -34.07 10.49
CA ASN A 72 27.06 -35.29 10.01
C ASN A 72 25.65 -35.21 9.49
N SER A 73 25.60 -35.17 8.18
CA SER A 73 24.79 -35.93 7.21
C SER A 73 23.30 -36.06 7.44
N ILE A 74 22.59 -35.72 6.36
CA ILE A 74 21.20 -35.90 6.06
C ILE A 74 20.29 -34.84 6.75
N ALA A 75 20.24 -33.73 6.11
CA ALA A 75 19.17 -32.72 6.04
C ALA A 75 18.05 -32.78 7.11
N ASN A 76 18.35 -32.43 8.34
CA ASN A 76 17.34 -31.93 9.25
C ASN A 76 17.38 -30.38 9.22
N TYR A 77 16.95 -29.80 8.09
CA TYR A 77 16.58 -28.38 8.09
C TYR A 77 15.30 -28.26 8.89
N VAL A 78 15.36 -27.58 10.02
CA VAL A 78 14.14 -27.07 10.65
C VAL A 78 13.65 -25.93 9.76
N ILE A 79 12.58 -26.17 9.02
CA ILE A 79 11.90 -25.09 8.31
C ILE A 79 11.31 -24.21 9.40
N GLU A 80 11.81 -22.99 9.53
CA GLU A 80 11.25 -21.99 10.41
C GLU A 80 10.28 -21.12 9.61
N THR A 81 9.22 -20.64 10.27
CA THR A 81 8.26 -19.70 9.68
C THR A 81 8.60 -18.28 10.07
N PHE A 82 8.04 -17.33 9.31
CA PHE A 82 7.99 -15.95 9.73
C PHE A 82 7.01 -15.77 10.89
N ASP A 83 7.33 -14.88 11.82
CA ASP A 83 6.42 -14.48 12.88
C ASP A 83 5.25 -13.65 12.31
N GLU A 84 5.57 -12.79 11.33
CA GLU A 84 4.62 -11.87 10.70
C GLU A 84 4.81 -11.82 9.18
N ILE A 85 3.70 -11.87 8.43
CA ILE A 85 3.65 -11.62 6.99
C ILE A 85 2.79 -10.38 6.75
N TYR A 86 3.32 -9.41 6.01
CA TYR A 86 2.62 -8.22 5.57
C TYR A 86 2.31 -8.33 4.09
N GLN A 87 1.04 -8.51 3.76
CA GLN A 87 0.60 -8.64 2.37
C GLN A 87 0.12 -7.29 1.82
N PHE A 88 0.98 -6.62 1.07
CA PHE A 88 0.70 -5.37 0.35
C PHE A 88 0.71 -5.54 -1.17
N ALA A 89 1.19 -6.69 -1.67
CA ALA A 89 1.26 -6.93 -3.10
C ALA A 89 -0.13 -6.99 -3.73
N ALA A 90 -0.37 -6.18 -4.73
CA ALA A 90 -1.60 -6.12 -5.49
C ALA A 90 -1.37 -5.45 -6.85
N ASP A 91 -2.19 -5.78 -7.83
CA ASP A 91 -2.27 -4.98 -9.05
C ASP A 91 -3.21 -3.81 -8.81
N MET A 92 -2.65 -2.59 -8.74
CA MET A 92 -3.40 -1.42 -8.36
C MET A 92 -2.78 -0.13 -8.92
N GLY A 93 -3.56 0.95 -8.89
CA GLY A 93 -3.13 2.28 -9.30
C GLY A 93 -4.03 3.37 -8.75
N GLY A 94 -3.89 4.59 -9.27
CA GLY A 94 -4.82 5.70 -9.05
C GLY A 94 -6.12 5.55 -9.85
N ALA A 95 -6.98 6.57 -9.80
CA ALA A 95 -8.27 6.56 -10.49
C ALA A 95 -8.15 6.30 -12.00
N GLY A 96 -7.12 6.86 -12.65
CA GLY A 96 -6.85 6.66 -14.08
C GLY A 96 -6.43 5.24 -14.48
N TYR A 97 -6.19 4.35 -13.51
CA TYR A 97 -5.91 2.94 -13.75
C TYR A 97 -7.09 2.04 -13.36
N ILE A 98 -7.74 2.34 -12.23
CA ILE A 98 -8.76 1.49 -11.62
C ILE A 98 -10.12 1.63 -12.30
N PHE A 99 -10.47 2.82 -12.83
CA PHE A 99 -11.82 3.13 -13.31
C PHE A 99 -11.93 3.19 -14.85
N THR A 100 -10.89 2.86 -15.60
CA THR A 100 -10.94 2.87 -17.08
C THR A 100 -11.68 1.66 -17.65
N GLY A 101 -11.80 0.58 -16.90
CA GLY A 101 -12.30 -0.72 -17.40
C GLY A 101 -11.27 -1.51 -18.22
N GLU A 102 -10.14 -0.90 -18.59
CA GLU A 102 -9.12 -1.54 -19.45
C GLU A 102 -8.30 -2.61 -18.72
N HIS A 103 -8.26 -2.55 -17.37
CA HIS A 103 -7.42 -3.41 -16.53
C HIS A 103 -8.21 -4.29 -15.56
N ASP A 104 -9.53 -4.33 -15.66
CA ASP A 104 -10.41 -5.01 -14.69
C ASP A 104 -10.07 -6.49 -14.52
N ALA A 105 -9.94 -7.23 -15.63
CA ALA A 105 -9.61 -8.64 -15.60
C ALA A 105 -8.21 -8.90 -14.99
N GLU A 106 -7.24 -8.05 -15.29
CA GLU A 106 -5.87 -8.15 -14.76
C GLU A 106 -5.84 -7.87 -13.26
N ILE A 107 -6.51 -6.80 -12.81
CA ILE A 107 -6.64 -6.43 -11.40
C ILE A 107 -7.24 -7.58 -10.59
N MET A 108 -8.38 -8.11 -11.05
CA MET A 108 -9.06 -9.22 -10.40
C MET A 108 -8.20 -10.49 -10.37
N HIS A 109 -7.67 -10.90 -11.52
CA HIS A 109 -6.89 -12.12 -11.65
C HIS A 109 -5.59 -12.06 -10.85
N ASN A 110 -4.81 -10.98 -11.02
CA ASN A 110 -3.49 -10.87 -10.43
C ASN A 110 -3.57 -10.80 -8.90
N SER A 111 -4.42 -9.93 -8.37
CA SER A 111 -4.55 -9.74 -6.92
C SER A 111 -5.16 -10.96 -6.24
N ALA A 112 -6.21 -11.56 -6.82
CA ALA A 112 -6.80 -12.78 -6.27
C ALA A 112 -5.81 -13.95 -6.28
N SER A 113 -5.05 -14.15 -7.37
CA SER A 113 -4.04 -15.22 -7.47
C SER A 113 -2.96 -15.10 -6.40
N ILE A 114 -2.46 -13.89 -6.14
CA ILE A 114 -1.47 -13.64 -5.07
C ILE A 114 -2.04 -14.07 -3.71
N ASN A 115 -3.26 -13.64 -3.38
CA ASN A 115 -3.89 -13.91 -2.08
C ASN A 115 -4.25 -15.38 -1.91
N LEU A 116 -4.75 -16.05 -2.97
CA LEU A 116 -5.04 -17.49 -2.98
C LEU A 116 -3.76 -18.32 -2.76
N ASN A 117 -2.69 -18.02 -3.50
CA ASN A 117 -1.42 -18.72 -3.39
C ASN A 117 -0.82 -18.56 -1.98
N LEU A 118 -0.78 -17.32 -1.45
CA LEU A 118 -0.22 -17.06 -0.13
C LEU A 118 -0.94 -17.86 0.95
N LEU A 119 -2.26 -17.77 1.01
CA LEU A 119 -3.04 -18.41 2.06
C LEU A 119 -2.95 -19.92 1.99
N GLU A 120 -3.02 -20.49 0.79
CA GLU A 120 -2.94 -21.94 0.62
C GLU A 120 -1.55 -22.49 0.96
N GLU A 121 -0.46 -21.81 0.58
CA GLU A 121 0.89 -22.26 0.90
C GLU A 121 1.20 -22.07 2.39
N VAL A 122 0.73 -21.00 3.03
CA VAL A 122 0.84 -20.85 4.51
C VAL A 122 0.05 -21.94 5.24
N ARG A 123 -1.16 -22.29 4.75
CA ARG A 123 -1.94 -23.39 5.32
C ARG A 123 -1.18 -24.72 5.24
N LYS A 124 -0.65 -25.07 4.06
CA LYS A 124 0.15 -26.30 3.85
C LYS A 124 1.41 -26.32 4.72
N LEU A 125 2.10 -25.19 4.82
CA LEU A 125 3.27 -25.06 5.67
C LEU A 125 2.92 -25.33 7.13
N ASN A 126 1.84 -24.75 7.63
CA ASN A 126 1.35 -24.98 8.99
C ASN A 126 0.97 -26.45 9.24
N GLU A 127 0.37 -27.13 8.27
CA GLU A 127 0.03 -28.57 8.37
C GLU A 127 1.26 -29.48 8.33
N SER A 128 2.33 -29.08 7.67
CA SER A 128 3.56 -29.89 7.56
C SER A 128 4.32 -30.05 8.90
N TYR A 129 4.01 -29.21 9.88
CA TYR A 129 4.57 -29.33 11.26
C TYR A 129 4.00 -30.51 12.07
N GLY A 130 3.16 -31.36 11.47
CA GLY A 130 2.80 -32.69 11.94
C GLY A 130 1.60 -32.76 12.87
N THR A 131 1.31 -33.99 13.33
CA THR A 131 0.14 -34.34 14.14
C THR A 131 0.10 -33.63 15.50
N GLU A 132 1.25 -33.29 16.08
CA GLU A 132 1.32 -32.51 17.33
C GLU A 132 0.76 -31.09 17.15
N TRP A 133 0.97 -30.46 15.98
CA TRP A 133 0.44 -29.15 15.70
C TRP A 133 -1.09 -29.18 15.56
N ASN A 134 -1.62 -30.20 14.87
CA ASN A 134 -3.07 -30.39 14.69
C ASN A 134 -3.82 -30.74 15.99
N SER A 135 -3.13 -31.34 16.97
CA SER A 135 -3.71 -31.68 18.28
C SER A 135 -3.75 -30.52 19.28
N ARG A 136 -3.03 -29.42 19.02
CA ARG A 136 -3.07 -28.24 19.89
C ARG A 136 -4.34 -27.42 19.64
N PRO A 137 -4.96 -26.84 20.69
CA PRO A 137 -5.98 -25.83 20.52
C PRO A 137 -5.51 -24.71 19.58
N LEU A 138 -6.39 -24.14 18.77
CA LEU A 138 -6.05 -23.09 17.79
C LEU A 138 -5.29 -21.92 18.41
N GLU A 139 -5.64 -21.55 19.64
CA GLU A 139 -5.01 -20.51 20.45
C GLU A 139 -3.55 -20.80 20.87
N ASN A 140 -3.15 -22.07 20.85
CA ASN A 140 -1.80 -22.51 21.25
C ASN A 140 -0.90 -22.91 20.05
N ARG A 141 -1.35 -22.64 18.84
CA ARG A 141 -0.56 -22.88 17.64
C ARG A 141 0.34 -21.67 17.40
N ASN A 142 1.64 -21.90 17.41
CA ASN A 142 2.62 -20.86 17.07
C ASN A 142 2.55 -20.61 15.55
N THR A 143 1.58 -19.78 15.13
CA THR A 143 1.24 -19.59 13.73
C THR A 143 1.69 -18.20 13.28
N THR A 144 2.20 -18.15 12.07
CA THR A 144 2.48 -16.89 11.37
C THR A 144 1.24 -15.99 11.34
N LYS A 145 1.36 -14.78 11.87
CA LYS A 145 0.31 -13.75 11.72
C LYS A 145 0.37 -13.16 10.32
N ILE A 146 -0.79 -12.98 9.67
CA ILE A 146 -0.85 -12.37 8.34
C ILE A 146 -1.63 -11.07 8.40
N PHE A 147 -1.00 -9.97 8.01
CA PHE A 147 -1.67 -8.70 7.74
C PHE A 147 -2.08 -8.64 6.27
N TYR A 148 -3.32 -8.23 6.01
CA TYR A 148 -3.84 -7.99 4.67
C TYR A 148 -4.26 -6.52 4.50
N SER A 149 -3.73 -5.87 3.46
CA SER A 149 -4.13 -4.52 3.08
C SER A 149 -5.35 -4.55 2.17
N SER A 150 -6.53 -4.32 2.74
CA SER A 150 -7.74 -4.01 2.02
C SER A 150 -7.81 -2.53 1.64
N SER A 151 -8.93 -2.08 1.12
CA SER A 151 -9.10 -0.71 0.61
C SER A 151 -10.50 -0.17 0.91
N ALA A 152 -10.62 1.14 1.07
CA ALA A 152 -11.90 1.82 1.12
C ALA A 152 -12.73 1.69 -0.18
N CYS A 153 -12.12 1.26 -1.29
CA CYS A 153 -12.84 0.96 -2.53
C CYS A 153 -13.80 -0.23 -2.42
N MET A 154 -13.67 -1.04 -1.33
CA MET A 154 -14.62 -2.13 -1.08
C MET A 154 -15.98 -1.65 -0.54
N TYR A 155 -16.10 -0.40 -0.06
CA TYR A 155 -17.35 0.12 0.44
C TYR A 155 -18.38 0.33 -0.68
N PRO A 156 -19.69 0.14 -0.39
CA PRO A 156 -20.74 0.29 -1.38
C PRO A 156 -20.79 1.70 -1.97
N GLU A 157 -20.94 1.80 -3.28
CA GLU A 157 -21.07 3.08 -4.00
C GLU A 157 -22.25 3.92 -3.46
N HIS A 158 -23.39 3.29 -3.15
CA HIS A 158 -24.57 4.00 -2.66
C HIS A 158 -24.37 4.71 -1.32
N ASN A 159 -23.34 4.34 -0.53
CA ASN A 159 -22.95 5.03 0.69
C ASN A 159 -22.07 6.27 0.43
N GLN A 160 -21.67 6.51 -0.82
CA GLN A 160 -20.66 7.46 -1.22
C GLN A 160 -21.14 8.47 -2.27
N VAL A 161 -22.47 8.59 -2.44
CA VAL A 161 -23.10 9.52 -3.41
C VAL A 161 -23.18 10.95 -2.89
N ASP A 162 -23.30 11.14 -1.57
CA ASP A 162 -23.27 12.47 -0.94
C ASP A 162 -21.83 12.85 -0.58
N PRO A 163 -21.23 13.88 -1.23
CA PRO A 163 -19.87 14.28 -0.93
C PRO A 163 -19.69 14.86 0.49
N ASN A 164 -20.76 15.29 1.14
CA ASN A 164 -20.70 15.88 2.47
C ASN A 164 -20.91 14.87 3.60
N ASN A 165 -21.49 13.71 3.30
CA ASN A 165 -21.81 12.70 4.31
C ASN A 165 -21.65 11.26 3.79
N PRO A 166 -20.47 10.86 3.34
CA PRO A 166 -20.21 9.48 2.94
C PRO A 166 -20.20 8.57 4.17
N ASP A 167 -20.81 7.37 4.05
CA ASP A 167 -20.77 6.37 5.13
C ASP A 167 -19.79 5.23 4.79
N CYS A 168 -18.60 5.32 5.35
CA CYS A 168 -17.57 4.28 5.27
C CYS A 168 -17.28 3.68 6.66
N ARG A 169 -18.24 3.58 7.56
CA ARG A 169 -18.09 2.79 8.80
C ARG A 169 -17.94 1.32 8.45
N GLU A 170 -17.17 0.57 9.22
CA GLU A 170 -16.91 -0.85 8.95
C GLU A 170 -18.20 -1.67 8.83
N SER A 171 -19.22 -1.31 9.61
CA SER A 171 -20.56 -1.94 9.57
C SER A 171 -21.35 -1.64 8.30
N SER A 172 -21.02 -0.59 7.56
CA SER A 172 -21.72 -0.19 6.32
C SER A 172 -21.24 -0.93 5.06
N ALA A 173 -20.32 -1.86 5.21
CA ALA A 173 -19.76 -2.65 4.11
C ALA A 173 -20.80 -3.51 3.36
N TYR A 174 -21.92 -3.78 3.98
CA TYR A 174 -22.99 -4.59 3.42
C TYR A 174 -24.37 -3.91 3.50
N PRO A 175 -25.25 -4.10 2.48
CA PRO A 175 -25.04 -4.93 1.28
C PRO A 175 -23.92 -4.40 0.37
N ALA A 176 -23.09 -5.32 -0.15
CA ALA A 176 -21.93 -4.97 -0.95
C ALA A 176 -22.33 -4.43 -2.33
N ASN A 177 -21.69 -3.35 -2.74
CA ASN A 177 -21.78 -2.77 -4.08
C ASN A 177 -20.56 -1.85 -4.34
N PRO A 178 -19.34 -2.40 -4.36
CA PRO A 178 -18.13 -1.63 -4.69
C PRO A 178 -18.22 -0.93 -6.04
N ASP A 179 -17.55 0.22 -6.17
CA ASP A 179 -17.56 1.08 -7.35
C ASP A 179 -16.63 0.61 -8.49
N SER A 180 -15.90 -0.49 -8.30
CA SER A 180 -14.91 -0.99 -9.26
C SER A 180 -14.57 -2.45 -9.02
N GLU A 181 -14.02 -3.13 -10.03
CA GLU A 181 -13.52 -4.50 -9.91
C GLU A 181 -12.39 -4.60 -8.88
N TYR A 182 -11.58 -3.56 -8.74
CA TYR A 182 -10.61 -3.47 -7.65
C TYR A 182 -11.28 -3.54 -6.27
N GLY A 183 -12.40 -2.83 -6.08
CA GLY A 183 -13.17 -2.88 -4.83
C GLY A 183 -13.76 -4.26 -4.57
N TRP A 184 -14.28 -4.92 -5.59
CA TRP A 184 -14.80 -6.29 -5.51
C TRP A 184 -13.70 -7.30 -5.16
N GLU A 185 -12.51 -7.20 -5.77
CA GLU A 185 -11.37 -8.05 -5.41
C GLU A 185 -10.97 -7.86 -3.95
N LYS A 186 -10.87 -6.62 -3.49
CA LYS A 186 -10.51 -6.32 -2.09
C LYS A 186 -11.51 -6.92 -1.11
N LEU A 187 -12.81 -6.81 -1.38
CA LEU A 187 -13.86 -7.42 -0.57
C LEU A 187 -13.79 -8.96 -0.61
N PHE A 188 -13.60 -9.55 -1.80
CA PHE A 188 -13.43 -10.98 -1.95
C PHE A 188 -12.25 -11.47 -1.09
N SER A 189 -11.12 -10.80 -1.18
CA SER A 189 -9.92 -11.17 -0.42
C SER A 189 -10.10 -10.99 1.09
N GLU A 190 -10.77 -9.95 1.59
CA GLU A 190 -11.14 -9.86 3.02
C GLU A 190 -11.89 -11.12 3.49
N ARG A 191 -12.91 -11.53 2.72
CA ARG A 191 -13.70 -12.73 3.05
C ARG A 191 -12.87 -14.01 2.99
N LEU A 192 -11.94 -14.08 2.04
CA LEU A 192 -11.01 -15.20 1.88
C LEU A 192 -10.11 -15.33 3.12
N TYR A 193 -9.44 -14.25 3.55
CA TYR A 193 -8.59 -14.22 4.75
C TYR A 193 -9.37 -14.60 6.00
N LEU A 194 -10.55 -14.03 6.20
CA LEU A 194 -11.42 -14.37 7.33
C LEU A 194 -11.90 -15.84 7.29
N SER A 195 -12.08 -16.43 6.12
CA SER A 195 -12.45 -17.84 5.99
C SER A 195 -11.28 -18.76 6.38
N TYR A 196 -10.05 -18.44 5.95
CA TYR A 196 -8.86 -19.16 6.37
C TYR A 196 -8.60 -19.04 7.88
N HIS A 197 -8.87 -17.88 8.44
CA HIS A 197 -8.84 -17.72 9.91
C HIS A 197 -9.83 -18.66 10.61
N ARG A 198 -11.10 -18.67 10.19
CA ARG A 198 -12.14 -19.51 10.83
C ARG A 198 -11.90 -21.00 10.65
N ASN A 199 -11.45 -21.43 9.47
CA ASN A 199 -11.38 -22.84 9.13
C ASN A 199 -10.04 -23.47 9.56
N TYR A 200 -8.95 -22.71 9.47
CA TYR A 200 -7.58 -23.21 9.69
C TYR A 200 -6.85 -22.56 10.86
N GLY A 201 -7.46 -21.58 11.52
CA GLY A 201 -6.86 -20.90 12.66
C GLY A 201 -5.67 -20.00 12.33
N ILE A 202 -5.50 -19.60 11.07
CA ILE A 202 -4.44 -18.66 10.68
C ILE A 202 -4.79 -17.29 11.24
N PRO A 203 -3.94 -16.69 12.12
CA PRO A 203 -4.22 -15.37 12.68
C PRO A 203 -4.12 -14.31 11.57
N VAL A 204 -5.23 -13.65 11.26
CA VAL A 204 -5.28 -12.58 10.26
C VAL A 204 -5.56 -11.22 10.90
N ARG A 205 -5.03 -10.17 10.28
CA ARG A 205 -5.28 -8.77 10.61
C ARG A 205 -5.59 -8.05 9.30
N ILE A 206 -6.65 -7.26 9.29
CA ILE A 206 -7.14 -6.63 8.06
C ILE A 206 -7.33 -5.14 8.28
N ALA A 207 -6.78 -4.33 7.39
CA ALA A 207 -7.01 -2.89 7.37
C ALA A 207 -7.61 -2.44 6.03
N ARG A 208 -8.61 -1.56 6.08
CA ARG A 208 -9.18 -0.85 4.94
C ARG A 208 -8.51 0.51 4.82
N TYR A 209 -7.58 0.64 3.88
CA TYR A 209 -6.82 1.86 3.70
C TYR A 209 -7.61 2.95 2.97
N HIS A 210 -7.64 4.14 3.56
CA HIS A 210 -8.28 5.34 3.00
C HIS A 210 -7.23 6.33 2.47
N ASN A 211 -6.95 6.25 1.14
CA ASN A 211 -6.12 7.19 0.38
C ASN A 211 -4.77 7.54 1.01
N ILE A 212 -3.93 6.54 1.17
CA ILE A 212 -2.58 6.74 1.72
C ILE A 212 -1.72 7.53 0.72
N TYR A 213 -0.96 8.52 1.21
CA TYR A 213 -0.06 9.36 0.42
C TYR A 213 1.20 9.72 1.21
N GLY A 214 2.23 10.18 0.50
CA GLY A 214 3.48 10.60 1.11
C GLY A 214 4.67 10.53 0.15
N PRO A 215 5.89 10.84 0.63
CA PRO A 215 7.13 10.64 -0.09
C PRO A 215 7.34 9.18 -0.52
N GLU A 216 8.08 8.98 -1.60
CA GLU A 216 8.38 7.66 -2.20
C GLU A 216 7.16 6.91 -2.76
N GLY A 217 6.01 7.58 -2.88
CA GLY A 217 4.88 7.09 -3.66
C GLY A 217 5.01 7.44 -5.13
N THR A 218 4.31 6.69 -6.00
CA THR A 218 4.20 7.02 -7.42
C THR A 218 3.66 8.43 -7.58
N TRP A 219 4.37 9.30 -8.31
CA TRP A 219 4.04 10.71 -8.46
C TRP A 219 3.86 11.16 -9.92
N TYR A 220 4.13 10.27 -10.89
CA TYR A 220 3.92 10.45 -12.33
C TYR A 220 3.62 9.12 -13.03
N GLY A 221 3.23 9.18 -14.33
CA GLY A 221 3.03 8.00 -15.17
C GLY A 221 1.62 7.41 -15.18
N GLY A 222 0.61 8.12 -14.65
CA GLY A 222 -0.81 7.77 -14.76
C GLY A 222 -1.33 6.83 -13.66
N ARG A 223 -0.46 6.30 -12.78
CA ARG A 223 -0.84 5.49 -11.63
C ARG A 223 -0.81 6.25 -10.29
N GLU A 224 -0.45 7.53 -10.33
CA GLU A 224 -0.37 8.37 -9.13
C GLU A 224 -1.75 8.73 -8.57
N LYS A 225 -1.83 8.88 -7.25
CA LYS A 225 -3.03 9.36 -6.56
C LYS A 225 -3.10 10.88 -6.51
N ALA A 226 -4.30 11.43 -6.25
CA ALA A 226 -4.57 12.86 -6.30
C ALA A 226 -3.55 13.75 -5.54
N PRO A 227 -3.12 13.45 -4.29
CA PRO A 227 -2.14 14.29 -3.60
C PRO A 227 -0.82 14.41 -4.36
N ALA A 228 -0.29 13.28 -4.86
CA ALA A 228 0.96 13.27 -5.63
C ALA A 228 0.81 13.96 -6.99
N ALA A 229 -0.30 13.69 -7.71
CA ALA A 229 -0.60 14.34 -8.99
C ALA A 229 -0.71 15.86 -8.86
N ILE A 230 -1.42 16.35 -7.83
CA ILE A 230 -1.60 17.79 -7.59
C ILE A 230 -0.26 18.42 -7.15
N CYS A 231 0.49 17.79 -6.25
CA CYS A 231 1.83 18.26 -5.87
C CYS A 231 2.73 18.40 -7.09
N ARG A 232 2.74 17.44 -7.99
CA ARG A 232 3.51 17.48 -9.25
C ARG A 232 3.05 18.61 -10.17
N LYS A 233 1.72 18.70 -10.44
CA LYS A 233 1.15 19.76 -11.29
C LYS A 233 1.52 21.15 -10.75
N VAL A 234 1.36 21.36 -9.44
CA VAL A 234 1.73 22.64 -8.79
C VAL A 234 3.24 22.88 -8.81
N ALA A 235 4.07 21.81 -8.68
CA ALA A 235 5.52 21.95 -8.74
C ALA A 235 6.00 22.50 -10.11
N TYR A 236 5.45 21.95 -11.19
CA TYR A 236 5.78 22.41 -12.56
C TYR A 236 5.14 23.73 -12.96
N ALA A 237 4.01 24.11 -12.36
CA ALA A 237 3.31 25.35 -12.67
C ALA A 237 4.12 26.59 -12.26
N GLY A 238 4.01 27.67 -13.03
CA GLY A 238 4.49 29.01 -12.64
C GLY A 238 3.69 29.61 -11.47
N ILE A 239 4.06 30.82 -11.02
CA ILE A 239 3.47 31.43 -9.81
C ILE A 239 1.98 31.71 -9.96
N ALA A 240 1.49 31.97 -11.17
CA ALA A 240 0.08 32.34 -11.45
C ALA A 240 -0.53 31.49 -12.57
N ASP A 241 -0.04 30.26 -12.72
CA ASP A 241 -0.54 29.35 -13.75
C ASP A 241 -1.82 28.65 -13.30
N THR A 242 -2.45 27.98 -14.26
CA THR A 242 -3.62 27.12 -14.06
C THR A 242 -3.22 25.67 -14.20
N ILE A 243 -3.76 24.80 -13.36
CA ILE A 243 -3.60 23.35 -13.47
C ILE A 243 -4.93 22.66 -13.74
N GLU A 244 -4.86 21.55 -14.47
CA GLU A 244 -6.01 20.71 -14.80
C GLU A 244 -6.49 19.97 -13.56
N VAL A 245 -7.82 20.01 -13.33
CA VAL A 245 -8.55 19.27 -12.28
C VAL A 245 -9.66 18.45 -12.93
N TRP A 246 -9.70 17.15 -12.63
CA TRP A 246 -10.67 16.22 -13.19
C TRP A 246 -12.06 16.40 -12.56
N GLY A 247 -13.09 16.52 -13.40
CA GLY A 247 -14.47 16.82 -13.02
C GLY A 247 -14.62 18.23 -12.48
N ASP A 248 -15.62 18.45 -11.64
CA ASP A 248 -15.90 19.76 -11.01
C ASP A 248 -14.99 20.09 -9.82
N GLY A 249 -14.18 19.10 -9.37
CA GLY A 249 -13.31 19.24 -8.21
C GLY A 249 -14.03 19.27 -6.86
N GLU A 250 -15.36 19.07 -6.81
CA GLU A 250 -16.17 19.07 -5.59
C GLU A 250 -16.34 17.67 -4.98
N GLN A 251 -15.78 16.64 -5.61
CA GLN A 251 -15.69 15.32 -4.98
C GLN A 251 -14.78 15.38 -3.76
N THR A 252 -15.22 14.75 -2.65
CA THR A 252 -14.55 14.82 -1.37
C THR A 252 -13.76 13.55 -1.06
N ARG A 253 -12.59 13.71 -0.44
CA ARG A 253 -11.73 12.62 0.03
C ARG A 253 -11.08 13.04 1.34
N SER A 254 -10.73 12.03 2.15
CA SER A 254 -9.71 12.18 3.17
C SER A 254 -8.42 11.47 2.74
N PHE A 255 -7.30 11.97 3.24
CA PHE A 255 -5.97 11.47 2.87
C PHE A 255 -5.14 11.24 4.13
N LEU A 256 -4.57 10.06 4.28
CA LEU A 256 -3.73 9.71 5.42
C LEU A 256 -2.26 9.68 5.03
N TYR A 257 -1.43 10.37 5.82
CA TYR A 257 0.02 10.38 5.61
C TYR A 257 0.64 9.00 5.89
N ILE A 258 1.67 8.65 5.13
CA ILE A 258 2.26 7.30 5.13
C ILE A 258 2.75 6.85 6.52
N ASP A 259 3.40 7.72 7.31
CA ASP A 259 3.92 7.33 8.62
C ASP A 259 2.78 6.93 9.59
N GLU A 260 1.64 7.63 9.53
CA GLU A 260 0.44 7.30 10.29
C GLU A 260 -0.16 5.96 9.86
N CYS A 261 -0.16 5.67 8.55
CA CYS A 261 -0.60 4.39 8.01
C CYS A 261 0.27 3.24 8.54
N ILE A 262 1.59 3.41 8.54
CA ILE A 262 2.54 2.41 9.03
C ILE A 262 2.35 2.18 10.53
N GLU A 263 2.21 3.25 11.32
CA GLU A 263 1.96 3.15 12.76
C GLU A 263 0.67 2.40 13.07
N ALA A 264 -0.46 2.76 12.42
CA ALA A 264 -1.73 2.07 12.60
C ALA A 264 -1.65 0.60 12.18
N THR A 265 -0.98 0.30 11.07
CA THR A 265 -0.76 -1.07 10.59
C THR A 265 0.00 -1.91 11.63
N ARG A 266 1.05 -1.34 12.23
CA ARG A 266 1.80 -2.03 13.29
C ARG A 266 0.92 -2.30 14.52
N ARG A 267 0.12 -1.33 14.96
CA ARG A 267 -0.82 -1.51 16.08
C ARG A 267 -1.86 -2.59 15.80
N ILE A 268 -2.42 -2.63 14.60
CA ILE A 268 -3.34 -3.70 14.19
C ILE A 268 -2.62 -5.06 14.21
N MET A 269 -1.41 -5.15 13.69
CA MET A 269 -0.64 -6.40 13.68
C MET A 269 -0.32 -6.91 15.08
N ASP A 270 0.02 -6.04 16.01
CA ASP A 270 0.32 -6.39 17.39
C ASP A 270 -0.93 -6.70 18.23
N SER A 271 -2.12 -6.29 17.79
CA SER A 271 -3.39 -6.54 18.47
C SER A 271 -3.92 -7.95 18.25
N ASP A 272 -5.00 -8.29 18.99
CA ASP A 272 -5.79 -9.50 18.76
C ASP A 272 -7.06 -9.24 17.92
N CYS A 273 -7.23 -8.03 17.37
CA CYS A 273 -8.39 -7.67 16.58
C CYS A 273 -8.38 -8.41 15.23
N THR A 274 -9.39 -9.22 14.97
CA THR A 274 -9.59 -9.94 13.71
C THR A 274 -10.60 -9.28 12.80
N GLU A 275 -11.35 -8.29 13.31
CA GLU A 275 -12.29 -7.50 12.51
C GLU A 275 -11.52 -6.55 11.56
N PRO A 276 -11.96 -6.38 10.32
CA PRO A 276 -11.41 -5.35 9.45
C PRO A 276 -11.57 -3.96 10.07
N LEU A 277 -10.49 -3.18 10.10
CA LEU A 277 -10.48 -1.82 10.65
C LEU A 277 -10.14 -0.79 9.56
N ASN A 278 -10.79 0.35 9.59
CA ASN A 278 -10.39 1.49 8.78
C ASN A 278 -9.05 2.07 9.26
N ILE A 279 -8.18 2.37 8.33
CA ILE A 279 -7.00 3.21 8.53
C ILE A 279 -7.09 4.39 7.59
N GLY A 280 -7.41 5.57 8.15
CA GLY A 280 -7.61 6.78 7.38
C GLY A 280 -7.56 8.03 8.23
N SER A 281 -7.67 9.17 7.58
CA SER A 281 -7.93 10.48 8.20
C SER A 281 -9.42 10.81 8.07
N GLU A 282 -9.96 11.53 9.03
CA GLU A 282 -11.32 12.11 8.96
C GLU A 282 -11.30 13.55 8.45
N GLU A 283 -10.12 14.12 8.15
CA GLU A 283 -9.99 15.44 7.54
C GLU A 283 -10.40 15.38 6.07
N MET A 284 -11.69 15.57 5.82
CA MET A 284 -12.28 15.49 4.50
C MET A 284 -12.15 16.84 3.77
N VAL A 285 -11.63 16.79 2.53
CA VAL A 285 -11.47 17.97 1.67
C VAL A 285 -11.99 17.68 0.27
N THR A 286 -12.43 18.73 -0.45
CA THR A 286 -12.66 18.65 -1.89
C THR A 286 -11.32 18.61 -2.64
N ILE A 287 -11.32 18.11 -3.88
CA ILE A 287 -10.13 18.19 -4.72
C ILE A 287 -9.74 19.65 -4.99
N ASN A 288 -10.72 20.55 -5.11
CA ASN A 288 -10.48 21.98 -5.21
C ASN A 288 -9.75 22.54 -3.98
N GLU A 289 -10.10 22.08 -2.76
CA GLU A 289 -9.41 22.48 -1.55
C GLU A 289 -7.99 21.88 -1.46
N LEU A 290 -7.82 20.65 -1.91
CA LEU A 290 -6.48 20.03 -1.99
C LEU A 290 -5.54 20.84 -2.89
N VAL A 291 -6.05 21.36 -4.03
CA VAL A 291 -5.29 22.30 -4.89
C VAL A 291 -4.92 23.57 -4.12
N ARG A 292 -5.86 24.17 -3.36
CA ARG A 292 -5.58 25.38 -2.57
C ARG A 292 -4.54 25.15 -1.49
N ILE A 293 -4.63 24.01 -0.76
CA ILE A 293 -3.67 23.61 0.25
C ILE A 293 -2.27 23.47 -0.40
N THR A 294 -2.17 22.77 -1.51
CA THR A 294 -0.90 22.56 -2.20
C THR A 294 -0.31 23.86 -2.75
N ALA A 295 -1.15 24.74 -3.32
CA ALA A 295 -0.74 26.06 -3.80
C ALA A 295 -0.19 26.93 -2.65
N ARG A 296 -0.85 26.91 -1.49
CA ARG A 296 -0.40 27.60 -0.28
C ARG A 296 0.95 27.07 0.21
N VAL A 297 1.13 25.75 0.24
CA VAL A 297 2.40 25.10 0.58
C VAL A 297 3.51 25.52 -0.38
N ALA A 298 3.22 25.62 -1.67
CA ALA A 298 4.15 26.02 -2.72
C ALA A 298 4.40 27.55 -2.77
N ASN A 299 3.64 28.34 -1.99
CA ASN A 299 3.60 29.81 -2.07
C ASN A 299 3.33 30.32 -3.50
N LYS A 300 2.34 29.70 -4.18
CA LYS A 300 1.90 30.03 -5.55
C LYS A 300 0.40 30.38 -5.55
N SER A 301 -0.03 31.18 -6.54
CA SER A 301 -1.44 31.45 -6.83
C SER A 301 -1.85 30.59 -8.03
N ILE A 302 -2.48 29.44 -7.79
CA ILE A 302 -2.78 28.47 -8.84
C ILE A 302 -4.26 28.52 -9.22
N GLY A 303 -4.53 28.75 -10.50
CA GLY A 303 -5.84 28.59 -11.14
C GLY A 303 -6.19 27.10 -11.34
N ARG A 304 -7.47 26.84 -11.59
CA ARG A 304 -8.00 25.49 -11.85
C ARG A 304 -8.74 25.48 -13.17
N ASP A 305 -8.37 24.53 -14.03
CA ASP A 305 -9.06 24.22 -15.27
C ASP A 305 -9.76 22.87 -15.09
N HIS A 306 -11.11 22.92 -15.03
CA HIS A 306 -11.93 21.74 -14.80
C HIS A 306 -12.19 21.03 -16.11
N VAL A 307 -11.74 19.78 -16.22
CA VAL A 307 -11.88 18.95 -17.43
C VAL A 307 -12.80 17.75 -17.16
N ASP A 308 -13.73 17.54 -18.08
CA ASP A 308 -14.55 16.34 -18.03
C ASP A 308 -13.72 15.10 -18.32
N VAL A 309 -13.87 14.10 -17.44
CA VAL A 309 -13.29 12.78 -17.63
C VAL A 309 -14.37 11.72 -17.39
N PRO A 310 -14.28 10.56 -18.07
CA PRO A 310 -15.32 9.53 -17.98
C PRO A 310 -15.63 9.08 -16.55
N HIS A 311 -14.62 9.05 -15.68
CA HIS A 311 -14.77 8.57 -14.31
C HIS A 311 -13.86 9.34 -13.33
N THR A 312 -14.48 9.89 -12.30
CA THR A 312 -13.81 10.54 -11.15
C THR A 312 -13.87 9.68 -9.89
N GLY A 313 -14.47 8.48 -9.97
CA GLY A 313 -14.82 7.65 -8.82
C GLY A 313 -16.05 8.20 -8.06
N VAL A 314 -16.28 7.71 -6.86
CA VAL A 314 -17.42 8.13 -6.01
C VAL A 314 -17.37 9.62 -5.65
N ARG A 315 -18.54 10.21 -5.33
CA ARG A 315 -18.63 11.64 -4.97
C ARG A 315 -18.01 11.96 -3.62
N GLY A 316 -18.15 11.08 -2.62
CA GLY A 316 -17.58 11.28 -1.29
C GLY A 316 -16.96 10.00 -0.75
N ARG A 317 -15.76 10.10 -0.16
CA ARG A 317 -15.14 9.00 0.57
C ARG A 317 -14.32 9.54 1.73
N ASN A 318 -14.73 9.19 2.95
CA ASN A 318 -14.09 9.60 4.18
C ASN A 318 -13.91 8.40 5.11
N SER A 319 -12.80 8.33 5.82
CA SER A 319 -12.66 7.34 6.89
C SER A 319 -13.59 7.65 8.04
N ASN A 320 -14.11 6.62 8.69
CA ASN A 320 -14.65 6.71 10.04
C ASN A 320 -13.69 5.93 10.94
N ASN A 321 -13.14 6.57 11.95
CA ASN A 321 -12.12 5.99 12.83
C ASN A 321 -12.67 5.57 14.20
N ASP A 322 -13.99 5.54 14.40
CA ASP A 322 -14.58 5.21 15.69
C ASP A 322 -14.16 3.82 16.17
N LEU A 323 -14.19 2.83 15.28
CA LEU A 323 -13.86 1.45 15.64
C LEU A 323 -12.38 1.28 15.98
N ILE A 324 -11.46 1.86 15.23
CA ILE A 324 -10.03 1.76 15.53
C ILE A 324 -9.65 2.52 16.81
N ARG A 325 -10.33 3.64 17.11
CA ARG A 325 -10.19 4.35 18.40
C ARG A 325 -10.66 3.46 19.56
N GLU A 326 -11.82 2.82 19.40
CA GLU A 326 -12.38 1.89 20.42
C GLU A 326 -11.45 0.70 20.66
N LYS A 327 -11.01 0.03 19.61
CA LYS A 327 -10.23 -1.21 19.70
C LYS A 327 -8.78 -1.01 20.09
N LEU A 328 -8.14 0.05 19.58
CA LEU A 328 -6.68 0.22 19.66
C LEU A 328 -6.24 1.55 20.29
N GLY A 329 -7.17 2.44 20.64
CA GLY A 329 -6.84 3.76 21.17
C GLY A 329 -5.99 4.60 20.21
N TRP A 330 -6.08 4.31 18.89
CA TRP A 330 -5.31 5.04 17.89
C TRP A 330 -6.19 6.01 17.11
N ASP A 331 -5.63 7.15 16.78
CA ASP A 331 -6.14 8.10 15.81
C ASP A 331 -4.99 8.75 15.06
N TYR A 332 -5.26 9.30 13.87
CA TYR A 332 -4.26 10.07 13.13
C TYR A 332 -3.98 11.41 13.85
N SER A 333 -2.77 11.92 13.67
CA SER A 333 -2.32 13.17 14.31
C SER A 333 -1.78 14.20 13.33
N MET A 334 -1.38 13.76 12.12
CA MET A 334 -0.77 14.65 11.14
C MET A 334 -1.83 15.38 10.31
N PRO A 335 -1.90 16.74 10.38
CA PRO A 335 -2.78 17.51 9.51
C PRO A 335 -2.43 17.34 8.03
N LEU A 336 -3.45 17.39 7.15
CA LEU A 336 -3.26 17.22 5.71
C LEU A 336 -2.23 18.20 5.12
N GLU A 337 -2.27 19.49 5.52
CA GLU A 337 -1.34 20.49 5.00
C GLU A 337 0.13 20.16 5.32
N GLU A 338 0.39 19.62 6.50
CA GLU A 338 1.76 19.22 6.88
C GLU A 338 2.25 18.02 6.06
N GLY A 339 1.42 17.01 5.88
CA GLY A 339 1.73 15.86 5.03
C GLY A 339 1.92 16.26 3.55
N ILE A 340 1.09 17.18 3.04
CA ILE A 340 1.24 17.76 1.68
C ILE A 340 2.57 18.51 1.58
N ARG A 341 2.97 19.28 2.59
CA ARG A 341 4.26 19.98 2.61
C ARG A 341 5.43 19.02 2.46
N LYS A 342 5.43 17.94 3.22
CA LYS A 342 6.48 16.91 3.14
C LYS A 342 6.50 16.23 1.76
N THR A 343 5.33 15.88 1.24
CA THR A 343 5.19 15.24 -0.08
C THR A 343 5.62 16.17 -1.22
N TYR A 344 5.18 17.44 -1.18
CA TYR A 344 5.56 18.45 -2.16
C TYR A 344 7.07 18.70 -2.19
N ASN A 345 7.69 18.86 -1.03
CA ASN A 345 9.14 19.06 -0.92
C ASN A 345 9.93 17.87 -1.45
N TRP A 346 9.44 16.64 -1.19
CA TRP A 346 10.06 15.44 -1.73
C TRP A 346 9.95 15.40 -3.27
N ILE A 347 8.78 15.70 -3.84
CA ILE A 347 8.58 15.76 -5.30
C ILE A 347 9.48 16.83 -5.91
N MET A 348 9.60 18.03 -5.31
CA MET A 348 10.53 19.05 -5.76
C MET A 348 11.98 18.55 -5.79
N GLY A 349 12.36 17.75 -4.80
CA GLY A 349 13.67 17.09 -4.78
C GLY A 349 13.86 16.06 -5.89
N GLN A 350 12.81 15.31 -6.28
CA GLN A 350 12.87 14.39 -7.42
C GLN A 350 13.01 15.15 -8.76
N ILE A 351 12.21 16.20 -8.96
CA ILE A 351 12.30 17.05 -10.16
C ILE A 351 13.71 17.65 -10.28
N ALA A 352 14.28 18.15 -9.19
CA ALA A 352 15.64 18.69 -9.21
C ALA A 352 16.69 17.64 -9.61
N LYS A 353 16.55 16.40 -9.17
CA LYS A 353 17.44 15.29 -9.56
C LYS A 353 17.29 14.94 -11.04
N GLU A 354 16.06 14.92 -11.57
CA GLU A 354 15.82 14.67 -13.01
C GLU A 354 16.49 15.71 -13.87
N ILE A 355 16.30 17.00 -13.57
CA ILE A 355 16.93 18.13 -14.27
C ILE A 355 18.47 18.03 -14.22
N ALA A 356 19.03 17.70 -13.06
CA ALA A 356 20.49 17.56 -12.91
C ALA A 356 21.03 16.39 -13.75
N ASN A 357 20.33 15.27 -13.80
CA ASN A 357 20.72 14.11 -14.61
C ASN A 357 20.65 14.41 -16.12
N GLU A 358 19.61 15.10 -16.58
CA GLU A 358 19.49 15.52 -18.00
C GLU A 358 20.63 16.47 -18.40
N ALA A 359 20.99 17.42 -17.52
CA ALA A 359 22.10 18.33 -17.74
C ALA A 359 23.45 17.59 -17.84
N ASP A 360 23.67 16.57 -16.98
CA ASP A 360 24.90 15.76 -16.99
C ASP A 360 25.00 14.90 -18.27
N ILE A 361 23.88 14.29 -18.71
CA ILE A 361 23.80 13.54 -19.98
C ILE A 361 24.08 14.46 -21.17
N SER A 362 23.53 15.66 -21.16
CA SER A 362 23.76 16.65 -22.22
C SER A 362 25.23 17.09 -22.28
N ASN A 363 25.85 17.31 -21.13
CA ASN A 363 27.28 17.68 -21.05
C ASN A 363 28.19 16.52 -21.50
N LYS A 364 27.88 15.27 -21.14
CA LYS A 364 28.64 14.09 -21.61
C LYS A 364 28.55 13.92 -23.14
N LYS A 365 27.37 14.09 -23.71
CA LYS A 365 27.20 14.09 -25.19
C LYS A 365 28.01 15.20 -25.86
N TYR A 366 28.05 16.41 -25.28
CA TYR A 366 28.83 17.51 -25.79
C TYR A 366 30.34 17.22 -25.77
N LEU A 367 30.85 16.55 -24.73
CA LEU A 367 32.27 16.17 -24.64
C LEU A 367 32.63 15.03 -25.60
N GLU A 368 31.73 14.07 -25.83
CA GLU A 368 31.96 13.00 -26.80
C GLU A 368 31.94 13.51 -28.25
N TYR A 369 31.06 14.44 -28.62
CA TYR A 369 31.01 15.03 -29.97
C TYR A 369 32.01 16.14 -30.17
N GLY A 370 32.49 16.80 -29.12
CA GLY A 370 33.51 17.86 -29.22
C GLY A 370 34.94 17.35 -29.47
N ASN A 371 35.21 16.07 -29.26
CA ASN A 371 36.53 15.44 -29.49
C ASN A 371 36.69 14.76 -30.88
N CYS A 372 35.68 14.79 -31.75
CA CYS A 372 35.75 14.25 -33.10
C CYS A 372 36.13 15.28 -34.15
N GLY A 373 36.66 16.43 -33.77
CA GLY A 373 37.06 17.52 -34.66
C GLY A 373 38.47 18.03 -34.38
N LYS A 374 39.50 17.19 -34.50
CA LYS A 374 40.88 17.61 -34.77
C LYS A 374 41.57 16.57 -35.61
#